data_ca9e0d4b991214761a940906562396cc
#
_entry.id   ca9e0d4b991214761a940906562396cc
#
_cell.length_a   1.000
_cell.length_b   1.000
_cell.length_c   1.000
_cell.angle_alpha   90.00
_cell.angle_beta   90.00
_cell.angle_gamma   90.00
#
_symmetry.space_group_name_H-M   'P 1'
#
loop_
_entity.id
_entity.type
_entity.pdbx_description
1 polymer ?
#
loop_
_entity_poly.entity_id
_entity_poly.type
_entity_poly.pdbx_seq_one_letter_code
_entity_poly.pdbx_strand_id
1 'polypeptide(L)'
;YKYVKYLLIILRGVKKMIKEKMVRAMLEPLVSKAIKDIKSDPERGLRNTVDLALNFPTGRFSKKLFQITQKMLSNENSAYYNLINKISADVNEENLKDFSMNIGYNSCTFGAKKLREKESEMGFAIPWSISLYSSELPNWSEYVDKIIDQGNDFGIYLYPIFGSMAFDLKMIDIYKKHNDCAFVLLVDADDVCSADLNNIDNINNILISISGDDNSSVLKASDKLRKYGRLYSYHLYYSEKNAEKILEDGFLKSLEQYTNSFVFYIPDID
;
A
#
# COMPACT_ATOMS: atom_id res chain seq x y z
N TYR A 1 -28.65 -32.94 -12.36
CA TYR A 1 -28.68 -32.22 -11.06
C TYR A 1 -27.31 -31.61 -10.70
N LYS A 2 -26.19 -32.32 -10.89
CA LYS A 2 -24.83 -31.87 -10.58
C LYS A 2 -24.42 -30.68 -11.45
N TYR A 3 -24.70 -30.70 -12.75
CA TYR A 3 -24.38 -29.61 -13.70
C TYR A 3 -25.12 -28.30 -13.40
N VAL A 4 -26.39 -28.38 -13.00
CA VAL A 4 -27.19 -27.19 -12.64
C VAL A 4 -26.63 -26.53 -11.38
N LYS A 5 -26.16 -27.31 -10.41
CA LYS A 5 -25.52 -26.78 -9.19
C LYS A 5 -24.18 -26.05 -9.50
N TYR A 6 -23.37 -26.63 -10.40
CA TYR A 6 -22.13 -25.99 -10.88
C TYR A 6 -22.42 -24.71 -11.67
N LEU A 7 -23.40 -24.71 -12.55
CA LEU A 7 -23.79 -23.51 -13.30
C LEU A 7 -24.29 -22.40 -12.39
N LEU A 8 -25.07 -22.72 -11.37
CA LEU A 8 -25.55 -21.74 -10.38
C LEU A 8 -24.41 -21.15 -9.54
N ILE A 9 -23.39 -21.93 -9.19
CA ILE A 9 -22.20 -21.46 -8.46
C ILE A 9 -21.41 -20.49 -9.35
N ILE A 10 -21.18 -20.85 -10.63
CA ILE A 10 -20.49 -19.99 -11.61
C ILE A 10 -21.26 -18.68 -11.80
N LEU A 11 -22.57 -18.73 -12.01
CA LEU A 11 -23.40 -17.56 -12.21
C LEU A 11 -23.42 -16.63 -10.97
N ARG A 12 -23.43 -17.20 -9.76
CA ARG A 12 -23.31 -16.42 -8.52
C ARG A 12 -21.95 -15.76 -8.40
N GLY A 13 -20.87 -16.45 -8.74
CA GLY A 13 -19.51 -15.92 -8.77
C GLY A 13 -19.38 -14.76 -9.75
N VAL A 14 -19.85 -14.93 -10.98
CA VAL A 14 -19.84 -13.88 -12.01
C VAL A 14 -20.67 -12.67 -11.58
N LYS A 15 -21.88 -12.87 -11.03
CA LYS A 15 -22.73 -11.78 -10.53
C LYS A 15 -22.07 -11.02 -9.37
N LYS A 16 -21.38 -11.75 -8.48
CA LYS A 16 -20.62 -11.15 -7.36
C LYS A 16 -19.47 -10.30 -7.89
N MET A 17 -18.66 -10.84 -8.81
CA MET A 17 -17.54 -10.15 -9.44
C MET A 17 -17.98 -8.88 -10.21
N ILE A 18 -19.08 -8.93 -10.96
CA ILE A 18 -19.64 -7.75 -11.65
C ILE A 18 -20.04 -6.68 -10.63
N LYS A 19 -20.73 -7.06 -9.55
CA LYS A 19 -21.12 -6.12 -8.50
C LYS A 19 -19.91 -5.42 -7.87
N GLU A 20 -18.83 -6.14 -7.64
CA GLU A 20 -17.61 -5.63 -7.03
C GLU A 20 -16.86 -4.67 -7.96
N LYS A 21 -16.72 -5.01 -9.24
CA LYS A 21 -16.17 -4.09 -10.25
C LYS A 21 -17.01 -2.81 -10.38
N MET A 22 -18.34 -2.91 -10.29
CA MET A 22 -19.23 -1.73 -10.29
C MET A 22 -19.00 -0.85 -9.07
N VAL A 23 -18.86 -1.43 -7.87
CA VAL A 23 -18.58 -0.66 -6.64
C VAL A 23 -17.22 0.06 -6.75
N ARG A 24 -16.17 -0.62 -7.22
CA ARG A 24 -14.88 0.00 -7.49
C ARG A 24 -15.00 1.18 -8.46
N ALA A 25 -15.65 0.98 -9.60
CA ALA A 25 -15.87 2.02 -10.60
C ALA A 25 -16.67 3.22 -10.08
N MET A 26 -17.55 3.01 -9.08
CA MET A 26 -18.27 4.11 -8.42
C MET A 26 -17.39 4.85 -7.40
N LEU A 27 -16.44 4.17 -6.76
CA LEU A 27 -15.54 4.77 -5.77
C LEU A 27 -14.39 5.54 -6.41
N GLU A 28 -13.86 5.11 -7.54
CA GLU A 28 -12.72 5.76 -8.22
C GLU A 28 -12.91 7.25 -8.46
N PRO A 29 -14.03 7.75 -8.99
CA PRO A 29 -14.27 9.19 -9.15
C PRO A 29 -14.32 9.95 -7.82
N LEU A 30 -14.84 9.31 -6.76
CA LEU A 30 -14.89 9.91 -5.41
C LEU A 30 -13.51 10.04 -4.80
N VAL A 31 -12.67 9.01 -4.94
CA VAL A 31 -11.27 9.03 -4.50
C VAL A 31 -10.47 10.05 -5.31
N SER A 32 -10.65 10.11 -6.64
CA SER A 32 -10.00 11.12 -7.49
C SER A 32 -10.39 12.55 -7.08
N LYS A 33 -11.66 12.78 -6.77
CA LYS A 33 -12.13 14.07 -6.26
C LYS A 33 -11.50 14.39 -4.92
N ALA A 34 -11.50 13.43 -3.97
CA ALA A 34 -10.89 13.60 -2.65
C ALA A 34 -9.40 13.97 -2.75
N ILE A 35 -8.64 13.32 -3.64
CA ILE A 35 -7.23 13.63 -3.88
C ILE A 35 -7.06 15.06 -4.43
N LYS A 36 -7.89 15.49 -5.38
CA LYS A 36 -7.87 16.85 -5.90
C LYS A 36 -8.21 17.88 -4.83
N ASP A 37 -9.22 17.61 -4.01
CA ASP A 37 -9.60 18.49 -2.89
C ASP A 37 -8.45 18.58 -1.86
N ILE A 38 -7.78 17.46 -1.54
CA ILE A 38 -6.59 17.42 -0.68
C ILE A 38 -5.43 18.20 -1.30
N LYS A 39 -5.18 18.09 -2.59
CA LYS A 39 -4.10 18.84 -3.26
C LYS A 39 -4.37 20.34 -3.31
N SER A 40 -5.62 20.76 -3.37
CA SER A 40 -5.99 22.19 -3.38
C SER A 40 -5.99 22.82 -1.99
N ASP A 41 -6.47 22.09 -0.99
CA ASP A 41 -6.54 22.48 0.43
C ASP A 41 -6.35 21.22 1.29
N PRO A 42 -5.11 20.85 1.64
CA PRO A 42 -4.80 19.57 2.27
C PRO A 42 -5.56 19.31 3.57
N GLU A 43 -5.67 20.31 4.41
CA GLU A 43 -6.31 20.15 5.73
C GLU A 43 -7.81 19.98 5.60
N ARG A 44 -8.46 20.84 4.83
CA ARG A 44 -9.90 20.78 4.59
C ARG A 44 -10.26 19.54 3.77
N GLY A 45 -9.48 19.25 2.73
CA GLY A 45 -9.67 18.09 1.87
C GLY A 45 -9.58 16.78 2.65
N LEU A 46 -8.60 16.68 3.57
CA LEU A 46 -8.47 15.50 4.43
C LEU A 46 -9.68 15.35 5.37
N ARG A 47 -10.11 16.40 6.05
CA ARG A 47 -11.30 16.38 6.92
C ARG A 47 -12.54 15.94 6.15
N ASN A 48 -12.81 16.59 5.02
CA ASN A 48 -13.96 16.26 4.16
C ASN A 48 -13.92 14.79 3.68
N THR A 49 -12.74 14.28 3.35
CA THR A 49 -12.56 12.89 2.89
C THR A 49 -12.88 11.90 4.01
N VAL A 50 -12.43 12.16 5.24
CA VAL A 50 -12.72 11.30 6.40
C VAL A 50 -14.22 11.35 6.74
N ASP A 51 -14.83 12.53 6.74
CA ASP A 51 -16.26 12.70 7.00
C ASP A 51 -17.11 11.99 5.93
N LEU A 52 -16.71 12.08 4.67
CA LEU A 52 -17.35 11.36 3.57
C LEU A 52 -17.23 9.84 3.76
N ALA A 53 -16.04 9.36 4.10
CA ALA A 53 -15.79 7.92 4.31
C ALA A 53 -16.62 7.34 5.47
N LEU A 54 -16.90 8.10 6.52
CA LEU A 54 -17.76 7.70 7.63
C LEU A 54 -19.24 7.48 7.21
N ASN A 55 -19.70 8.13 6.14
CA ASN A 55 -21.05 7.98 5.62
C ASN A 55 -21.23 6.76 4.70
N PHE A 56 -20.15 6.10 4.28
CA PHE A 56 -20.25 4.86 3.52
C PHE A 56 -20.45 3.65 4.44
N PRO A 57 -21.27 2.67 4.03
CA PRO A 57 -21.48 1.43 4.78
C PRO A 57 -20.23 0.55 4.69
N THR A 58 -19.25 0.86 5.51
CA THR A 58 -18.00 0.09 5.66
C THR A 58 -18.12 -0.91 6.80
N GLY A 59 -17.28 -1.95 6.82
CA GLY A 59 -17.26 -2.91 7.92
C GLY A 59 -16.90 -2.25 9.27
N ARG A 60 -17.14 -2.96 10.37
CA ARG A 60 -16.91 -2.45 11.75
C ARG A 60 -15.48 -1.88 11.94
N PHE A 61 -14.47 -2.52 11.34
CA PHE A 61 -13.07 -2.09 11.43
C PHE A 61 -12.85 -0.73 10.76
N SER A 62 -13.32 -0.58 9.52
CA SER A 62 -13.16 0.66 8.75
C SER A 62 -13.87 1.83 9.43
N LYS A 63 -15.08 1.61 9.97
CA LYS A 63 -15.81 2.64 10.72
C LYS A 63 -15.02 3.11 11.93
N LYS A 64 -14.46 2.18 12.72
CA LYS A 64 -13.66 2.53 13.91
C LYS A 64 -12.39 3.29 13.52
N LEU A 65 -11.72 2.87 12.45
CA LEU A 65 -10.53 3.55 11.93
C LEU A 65 -10.84 5.01 11.55
N PHE A 66 -11.89 5.24 10.76
CA PHE A 66 -12.28 6.59 10.37
C PHE A 66 -12.72 7.46 11.55
N GLN A 67 -13.40 6.89 12.55
CA GLN A 67 -13.73 7.61 13.79
C GLN A 67 -12.50 8.04 14.59
N ILE A 68 -11.48 7.18 14.68
CA ILE A 68 -10.20 7.51 15.32
C ILE A 68 -9.50 8.61 14.53
N THR A 69 -9.43 8.49 13.20
CA THR A 69 -8.82 9.51 12.34
C THR A 69 -9.54 10.85 12.47
N GLN A 70 -10.87 10.88 12.46
CA GLN A 70 -11.66 12.09 12.66
C GLN A 70 -11.33 12.77 14.00
N LYS A 71 -11.22 11.97 15.09
CA LYS A 71 -10.81 12.49 16.39
C LYS A 71 -9.38 13.05 16.38
N MET A 72 -8.46 12.42 15.68
CA MET A 72 -7.08 12.93 15.54
C MET A 72 -7.04 14.23 14.75
N LEU A 73 -7.87 14.38 13.72
CA LEU A 73 -7.96 15.57 12.88
C LEU A 73 -8.76 16.72 13.54
N SER A 74 -9.43 16.51 14.67
CA SER A 74 -10.05 17.58 15.45
C SER A 74 -9.04 18.46 16.17
N ASN A 75 -7.79 18.00 16.30
CA ASN A 75 -6.67 18.80 16.77
C ASN A 75 -6.00 19.50 15.58
N GLU A 76 -6.06 20.84 15.55
CA GLU A 76 -5.46 21.66 14.48
C GLU A 76 -3.92 21.49 14.37
N ASN A 77 -3.26 21.05 15.43
CA ASN A 77 -1.82 20.74 15.45
C ASN A 77 -1.52 19.25 15.20
N SER A 78 -2.45 18.51 14.61
CA SER A 78 -2.24 17.10 14.33
C SER A 78 -1.11 16.89 13.33
N ALA A 79 -0.17 15.98 13.64
CA ALA A 79 0.92 15.60 12.75
C ALA A 79 0.42 15.06 11.38
N TYR A 80 -0.82 14.60 11.30
CA TYR A 80 -1.44 14.14 10.05
C TYR A 80 -1.58 15.26 9.01
N TYR A 81 -1.72 16.53 9.44
CA TYR A 81 -1.75 17.66 8.50
C TYR A 81 -0.39 17.87 7.83
N ASN A 82 0.71 17.74 8.58
CA ASN A 82 2.05 17.80 7.99
C ASN A 82 2.28 16.64 7.01
N LEU A 83 1.83 15.43 7.36
CA LEU A 83 1.92 14.26 6.49
C LEU A 83 1.15 14.48 5.18
N ILE A 84 -0.10 14.91 5.26
CA ILE A 84 -0.92 15.11 4.05
C ILE A 84 -0.42 16.26 3.19
N ASN A 85 0.14 17.31 3.79
CA ASN A 85 0.80 18.41 3.08
C ASN A 85 1.98 17.90 2.25
N LYS A 86 2.86 17.07 2.83
CA LYS A 86 3.99 16.45 2.11
C LYS A 86 3.50 15.54 0.98
N ILE A 87 2.56 14.62 1.26
CA ILE A 87 2.01 13.70 0.25
C ILE A 87 1.38 14.48 -0.90
N SER A 88 0.59 15.52 -0.60
CA SER A 88 -0.09 16.29 -1.64
C SER A 88 0.87 17.10 -2.51
N ALA A 89 1.99 17.56 -1.96
CA ALA A 89 3.01 18.30 -2.70
C ALA A 89 3.87 17.38 -3.56
N ASP A 90 4.29 16.22 -3.03
CA ASP A 90 5.35 15.40 -3.61
C ASP A 90 4.84 14.29 -4.53
N VAL A 91 3.59 13.82 -4.36
CA VAL A 91 3.13 12.58 -5.01
C VAL A 91 2.17 12.85 -6.17
N ASN A 92 2.35 12.15 -7.28
CA ASN A 92 1.44 12.21 -8.42
C ASN A 92 0.04 11.72 -8.05
N GLU A 93 -1.01 12.34 -8.62
CA GLU A 93 -2.41 11.99 -8.32
C GLU A 93 -2.74 10.54 -8.64
N GLU A 94 -2.25 10.03 -9.76
CA GLU A 94 -2.50 8.63 -10.18
C GLU A 94 -1.86 7.63 -9.21
N ASN A 95 -0.64 7.92 -8.71
CA ASN A 95 -0.01 7.09 -7.68
C ASN A 95 -0.84 7.05 -6.39
N LEU A 96 -1.32 8.21 -5.93
CA LEU A 96 -2.17 8.29 -4.75
C LEU A 96 -3.49 7.55 -4.95
N LYS A 97 -4.14 7.76 -6.11
CA LYS A 97 -5.42 7.15 -6.45
C LYS A 97 -5.31 5.62 -6.48
N ASP A 98 -4.42 5.09 -7.30
CA ASP A 98 -4.35 3.65 -7.55
C ASP A 98 -3.86 2.90 -6.31
N PHE A 99 -2.83 3.41 -5.62
CA PHE A 99 -2.37 2.81 -4.38
C PHE A 99 -3.42 2.86 -3.27
N SER A 100 -4.11 4.01 -3.10
CA SER A 100 -5.17 4.16 -2.10
C SER A 100 -6.36 3.24 -2.38
N MET A 101 -6.76 3.09 -3.65
CA MET A 101 -7.82 2.16 -4.05
C MET A 101 -7.43 0.70 -3.77
N ASN A 102 -6.19 0.32 -4.04
CA ASN A 102 -5.73 -1.04 -3.83
C ASN A 102 -5.62 -1.38 -2.34
N ILE A 103 -5.10 -0.47 -1.51
CA ILE A 103 -5.08 -0.66 -0.05
C ILE A 103 -6.49 -0.56 0.53
N GLY A 104 -7.20 0.54 0.28
CA GLY A 104 -8.45 0.86 0.97
C GLY A 104 -9.61 -0.03 0.53
N TYR A 105 -9.81 -0.17 -0.78
CA TYR A 105 -10.91 -0.96 -1.30
C TYR A 105 -10.53 -2.42 -1.51
N ASN A 106 -9.50 -2.71 -2.33
CA ASN A 106 -9.19 -4.09 -2.69
C ASN A 106 -8.69 -4.89 -1.48
N SER A 107 -7.78 -4.37 -0.67
CA SER A 107 -7.23 -5.09 0.48
C SER A 107 -8.11 -5.00 1.72
N CYS A 108 -8.38 -3.78 2.23
CA CYS A 108 -9.06 -3.60 3.52
C CYS A 108 -10.58 -3.81 3.49
N THR A 109 -11.23 -3.74 2.30
CA THR A 109 -12.69 -3.85 2.20
C THR A 109 -13.10 -5.13 1.48
N PHE A 110 -12.82 -5.22 0.19
CA PHE A 110 -13.20 -6.36 -0.63
C PHE A 110 -12.43 -7.61 -0.27
N GLY A 111 -11.10 -7.54 -0.24
CA GLY A 111 -10.21 -8.65 0.12
C GLY A 111 -10.45 -9.14 1.54
N ALA A 112 -10.55 -8.24 2.52
CA ALA A 112 -10.85 -8.61 3.89
C ALA A 112 -12.20 -9.35 4.05
N LYS A 113 -13.20 -9.01 3.22
CA LYS A 113 -14.46 -9.76 3.20
C LYS A 113 -14.27 -11.15 2.59
N LYS A 114 -13.56 -11.23 1.46
CA LYS A 114 -13.27 -12.50 0.76
C LYS A 114 -12.46 -13.43 1.66
N LEU A 115 -11.45 -12.91 2.38
CA LEU A 115 -10.67 -13.63 3.37
C LEU A 115 -11.56 -14.29 4.44
N ARG A 116 -12.44 -13.51 5.08
CA ARG A 116 -13.34 -14.06 6.13
C ARG A 116 -14.28 -15.13 5.62
N GLU A 117 -14.78 -14.97 4.39
CA GLU A 117 -15.60 -16.00 3.74
C GLU A 117 -14.79 -17.29 3.55
N LYS A 118 -13.53 -17.16 3.09
CA LYS A 118 -12.61 -18.28 2.90
C LYS A 118 -12.17 -18.92 4.21
N GLU A 119 -11.85 -18.14 5.23
CA GLU A 119 -11.55 -18.63 6.58
C GLU A 119 -12.70 -19.47 7.16
N SER A 120 -13.94 -18.98 6.98
CA SER A 120 -15.12 -19.72 7.42
C SER A 120 -15.35 -21.04 6.64
N GLU A 121 -15.02 -21.07 5.34
CA GLU A 121 -15.12 -22.27 4.51
C GLU A 121 -14.04 -23.30 4.86
N MET A 122 -12.82 -22.84 5.13
CA MET A 122 -11.64 -23.71 5.29
C MET A 122 -11.33 -24.07 6.76
N GLY A 123 -11.84 -23.32 7.71
CA GLY A 123 -11.66 -23.56 9.15
C GLY A 123 -10.30 -23.17 9.71
N PHE A 124 -9.51 -22.34 9.00
CA PHE A 124 -8.24 -21.80 9.49
C PHE A 124 -8.06 -20.33 9.08
N ALA A 125 -7.20 -19.61 9.81
CA ALA A 125 -6.88 -18.20 9.53
C ALA A 125 -6.02 -18.06 8.27
N ILE A 126 -6.33 -17.05 7.45
CA ILE A 126 -5.60 -16.72 6.23
C ILE A 126 -4.90 -15.37 6.43
N PRO A 127 -3.61 -15.22 6.08
CA PRO A 127 -2.91 -13.96 6.25
C PRO A 127 -3.53 -12.86 5.37
N TRP A 128 -3.51 -11.63 5.88
CA TRP A 128 -4.00 -10.45 5.14
C TRP A 128 -3.01 -9.96 4.07
N SER A 129 -1.72 -10.23 4.27
CA SER A 129 -0.64 -9.91 3.35
C SER A 129 0.37 -11.05 3.30
N ILE A 130 1.14 -11.13 2.22
CA ILE A 130 2.26 -12.09 2.07
C ILE A 130 3.51 -11.30 1.76
N SER A 131 4.52 -11.40 2.65
CA SER A 131 5.84 -10.82 2.43
C SER A 131 6.69 -11.76 1.58
N LEU A 132 7.29 -11.22 0.53
CA LEU A 132 8.10 -11.95 -0.42
C LEU A 132 9.53 -11.40 -0.37
N TYR A 133 10.48 -12.28 -0.13
CA TYR A 133 11.90 -11.94 -0.12
C TYR A 133 12.50 -12.29 -1.47
N SER A 134 13.21 -11.34 -2.08
CA SER A 134 13.93 -11.60 -3.30
C SER A 134 14.99 -12.68 -3.04
N SER A 135 15.12 -13.62 -3.95
CA SER A 135 16.08 -14.69 -3.84
C SER A 135 16.75 -14.96 -5.20
N GLU A 136 17.95 -15.51 -5.14
CA GLU A 136 18.70 -15.93 -6.33
C GLU A 136 18.13 -17.22 -6.96
N LEU A 137 16.98 -17.68 -6.52
CA LEU A 137 16.34 -18.87 -7.09
C LEU A 137 16.04 -18.64 -8.57
N PRO A 138 16.37 -19.57 -9.46
CA PRO A 138 15.96 -19.52 -10.84
C PRO A 138 14.45 -19.37 -10.95
N ASN A 139 13.99 -18.47 -11.84
CA ASN A 139 12.57 -18.20 -12.07
C ASN A 139 11.81 -17.65 -10.85
N TRP A 140 12.47 -16.95 -9.92
CA TRP A 140 11.85 -16.35 -8.74
C TRP A 140 10.59 -15.53 -9.10
N SER A 141 10.65 -14.73 -10.16
CA SER A 141 9.51 -13.94 -10.65
C SER A 141 8.29 -14.78 -11.04
N GLU A 142 8.48 -15.98 -11.60
CA GLU A 142 7.38 -16.89 -11.94
C GLU A 142 6.70 -17.45 -10.68
N TYR A 143 7.48 -17.70 -9.61
CA TYR A 143 6.91 -18.10 -8.32
C TYR A 143 6.11 -16.96 -7.70
N VAL A 144 6.64 -15.73 -7.74
CA VAL A 144 5.93 -14.54 -7.26
C VAL A 144 4.61 -14.36 -7.97
N ASP A 145 4.61 -14.43 -9.30
CA ASP A 145 3.40 -14.30 -10.11
C ASP A 145 2.32 -15.32 -9.70
N LYS A 146 2.71 -16.59 -9.52
CA LYS A 146 1.80 -17.65 -9.08
C LYS A 146 1.29 -17.45 -7.65
N ILE A 147 2.15 -16.97 -6.74
CA ILE A 147 1.76 -16.68 -5.35
C ILE A 147 0.72 -15.56 -5.32
N ILE A 148 0.91 -14.51 -6.14
CA ILE A 148 -0.04 -13.40 -6.22
C ILE A 148 -1.37 -13.86 -6.82
N ASP A 149 -1.35 -14.62 -7.93
CA ASP A 149 -2.56 -15.19 -8.52
C ASP A 149 -3.37 -16.01 -7.48
N GLN A 150 -2.69 -16.90 -6.73
CA GLN A 150 -3.33 -17.72 -5.68
C GLN A 150 -3.78 -16.84 -4.49
N GLY A 151 -2.96 -15.87 -4.08
CA GLY A 151 -3.31 -14.95 -3.00
C GLY A 151 -4.56 -14.13 -3.32
N ASN A 152 -4.68 -13.65 -4.56
CA ASN A 152 -5.87 -12.95 -5.04
C ASN A 152 -7.13 -13.83 -4.94
N ASP A 153 -7.01 -15.15 -5.18
CA ASP A 153 -8.11 -16.09 -5.02
C ASP A 153 -8.58 -16.23 -3.57
N PHE A 154 -7.71 -15.99 -2.61
CA PHE A 154 -8.02 -15.92 -1.19
C PHE A 154 -8.51 -14.53 -0.73
N GLY A 155 -8.22 -13.48 -1.48
CA GLY A 155 -8.54 -12.08 -1.11
C GLY A 155 -7.36 -11.31 -0.53
N ILE A 156 -6.14 -11.78 -0.78
CA ILE A 156 -4.89 -11.10 -0.40
C ILE A 156 -4.52 -10.17 -1.55
N TYR A 157 -4.41 -8.85 -1.26
CA TYR A 157 -4.10 -7.80 -2.24
C TYR A 157 -2.94 -6.90 -1.79
N LEU A 158 -2.21 -7.27 -0.74
CA LEU A 158 -1.05 -6.54 -0.24
C LEU A 158 0.17 -7.45 -0.20
N TYR A 159 1.23 -7.03 -0.91
CA TYR A 159 2.47 -7.79 -1.05
C TYR A 159 3.68 -6.89 -0.76
N PRO A 160 4.25 -6.94 0.46
CA PRO A 160 5.60 -6.44 0.72
C PRO A 160 6.64 -7.27 -0.04
N ILE A 161 7.52 -6.61 -0.80
CA ILE A 161 8.60 -7.23 -1.58
C ILE A 161 9.93 -6.71 -1.03
N PHE A 162 10.77 -7.60 -0.54
CA PHE A 162 12.06 -7.27 0.04
C PHE A 162 13.21 -7.56 -0.93
N GLY A 163 14.15 -6.63 -1.03
CA GLY A 163 15.43 -6.80 -1.72
C GLY A 163 15.51 -6.15 -3.09
N SER A 164 16.73 -6.12 -3.64
CA SER A 164 17.11 -5.38 -4.84
C SER A 164 16.39 -5.79 -6.12
N MET A 165 16.00 -7.06 -6.24
CA MET A 165 15.24 -7.56 -7.40
C MET A 165 13.85 -6.95 -7.57
N ALA A 166 13.38 -6.12 -6.61
CA ALA A 166 12.11 -5.41 -6.71
C ALA A 166 12.03 -4.50 -7.97
N PHE A 167 13.16 -4.04 -8.50
CA PHE A 167 13.25 -3.23 -9.73
C PHE A 167 13.57 -4.01 -11.00
N ASP A 168 13.63 -5.33 -10.96
CA ASP A 168 13.85 -6.15 -12.16
C ASP A 168 12.68 -6.00 -13.14
N LEU A 169 12.99 -6.02 -14.45
CA LEU A 169 11.97 -5.87 -15.50
C LEU A 169 10.86 -6.92 -15.41
N LYS A 170 11.19 -8.16 -15.02
CA LYS A 170 10.18 -9.21 -14.81
C LYS A 170 9.25 -8.88 -13.64
N MET A 171 9.77 -8.28 -12.56
CA MET A 171 8.94 -7.84 -11.45
C MET A 171 8.05 -6.67 -11.84
N ILE A 172 8.58 -5.75 -12.63
CA ILE A 172 7.83 -4.62 -13.19
C ILE A 172 6.63 -5.10 -14.01
N ASP A 173 6.80 -6.14 -14.82
CA ASP A 173 5.69 -6.75 -15.58
C ASP A 173 4.65 -7.42 -14.66
N ILE A 174 5.07 -8.01 -13.54
CA ILE A 174 4.18 -8.55 -12.51
C ILE A 174 3.35 -7.43 -11.86
N TYR A 175 3.95 -6.29 -11.51
CA TYR A 175 3.21 -5.15 -10.94
C TYR A 175 2.17 -4.60 -11.91
N LYS A 176 2.48 -4.56 -13.21
CA LYS A 176 1.54 -4.18 -14.27
C LYS A 176 0.40 -5.17 -14.42
N LYS A 177 0.73 -6.47 -14.43
CA LYS A 177 -0.26 -7.57 -14.53
C LYS A 177 -1.24 -7.55 -13.36
N HIS A 178 -0.73 -7.36 -12.13
CA HIS A 178 -1.51 -7.34 -10.88
C HIS A 178 -1.79 -5.91 -10.42
N ASN A 179 -2.34 -5.10 -11.30
CA ASN A 179 -2.59 -3.67 -11.06
C ASN A 179 -3.67 -3.40 -9.98
N ASP A 180 -4.41 -4.41 -9.57
CA ASP A 180 -5.38 -4.40 -8.47
C ASP A 180 -4.75 -4.73 -7.09
N CYS A 181 -3.48 -5.12 -7.05
CA CYS A 181 -2.71 -5.35 -5.83
C CYS A 181 -1.93 -4.09 -5.44
N ALA A 182 -1.67 -3.93 -4.14
CA ALA A 182 -0.72 -2.97 -3.61
C ALA A 182 0.61 -3.66 -3.31
N PHE A 183 1.69 -3.08 -3.82
CA PHE A 183 3.05 -3.55 -3.56
C PHE A 183 3.79 -2.54 -2.69
N VAL A 184 4.49 -3.03 -1.66
CA VAL A 184 5.39 -2.23 -0.84
C VAL A 184 6.80 -2.76 -1.09
N LEU A 185 7.61 -2.00 -1.84
CA LEU A 185 8.97 -2.40 -2.17
C LEU A 185 9.90 -1.94 -1.05
N LEU A 186 10.47 -2.88 -0.29
CA LEU A 186 11.42 -2.60 0.78
C LEU A 186 12.83 -2.85 0.23
N VAL A 187 13.54 -1.77 -0.04
CA VAL A 187 14.80 -1.76 -0.79
C VAL A 187 15.82 -0.85 -0.15
N ASP A 188 17.08 -1.05 -0.45
CA ASP A 188 18.13 -0.14 -0.01
C ASP A 188 18.13 1.16 -0.83
N ALA A 189 18.59 2.24 -0.23
CA ALA A 189 18.69 3.54 -0.89
C ALA A 189 19.59 3.49 -2.14
N ASP A 190 20.64 2.68 -2.11
CA ASP A 190 21.56 2.51 -3.25
C ASP A 190 20.88 1.80 -4.42
N ASP A 191 19.96 0.86 -4.16
CA ASP A 191 19.15 0.22 -5.21
C ASP A 191 18.27 1.27 -5.92
N VAL A 192 17.64 2.17 -5.16
CA VAL A 192 16.87 3.27 -5.74
C VAL A 192 17.74 4.25 -6.52
N CYS A 193 18.95 4.57 -6.01
CA CYS A 193 19.88 5.47 -6.69
C CYS A 193 20.30 4.90 -8.06
N SER A 194 20.51 3.60 -8.16
CA SER A 194 20.92 2.90 -9.38
C SER A 194 19.78 2.54 -10.32
N ALA A 195 18.56 2.34 -9.82
CA ALA A 195 17.40 1.95 -10.63
C ALA A 195 17.02 3.02 -11.68
N ASP A 196 16.61 2.60 -12.87
CA ASP A 196 15.95 3.49 -13.82
C ASP A 196 14.44 3.59 -13.50
N LEU A 197 14.05 4.67 -12.82
CA LEU A 197 12.66 4.88 -12.41
C LEU A 197 11.70 5.15 -13.58
N ASN A 198 12.18 5.41 -14.79
CA ASN A 198 11.32 5.51 -15.98
C ASN A 198 10.63 4.18 -16.27
N ASN A 199 11.23 3.06 -15.90
CA ASN A 199 10.63 1.73 -16.07
C ASN A 199 9.36 1.54 -15.25
N ILE A 200 9.17 2.31 -14.19
CA ILE A 200 7.99 2.25 -13.28
C ILE A 200 7.09 3.49 -13.38
N ASP A 201 7.33 4.39 -14.33
CA ASP A 201 6.63 5.68 -14.42
C ASP A 201 5.10 5.51 -14.49
N ASN A 202 4.63 4.50 -15.21
CA ASN A 202 3.20 4.18 -15.37
C ASN A 202 2.69 3.09 -14.41
N ILE A 203 3.42 2.80 -13.32
CA ILE A 203 3.03 1.81 -12.33
C ILE A 203 2.67 2.52 -11.03
N ASN A 204 1.37 2.64 -10.76
CA ASN A 204 0.83 3.48 -9.70
C ASN A 204 0.46 2.72 -8.42
N ASN A 205 0.57 1.40 -8.43
CA ASN A 205 0.20 0.51 -7.33
C ASN A 205 1.37 0.14 -6.41
N ILE A 206 2.43 0.98 -6.41
CA ILE A 206 3.66 0.75 -5.66
C ILE A 206 3.87 1.87 -4.64
N LEU A 207 4.26 1.49 -3.42
CA LEU A 207 4.92 2.32 -2.43
C LEU A 207 6.36 1.84 -2.30
N ILE A 208 7.35 2.73 -2.39
CA ILE A 208 8.76 2.39 -2.27
C ILE A 208 9.23 2.78 -0.88
N SER A 209 9.65 1.80 -0.07
CA SER A 209 10.22 2.03 1.26
C SER A 209 11.73 1.87 1.19
N ILE A 210 12.45 2.93 1.50
CA ILE A 210 13.91 2.96 1.45
C ILE A 210 14.52 2.77 2.83
N SER A 211 15.69 2.15 2.88
CA SER A 211 16.54 2.07 4.07
C SER A 211 17.99 2.37 3.69
N GLY A 212 18.85 2.54 4.66
CA GLY A 212 20.29 2.68 4.43
C GLY A 212 20.99 3.27 5.65
N ASP A 213 22.25 2.86 5.83
CA ASP A 213 23.11 3.37 6.90
C ASP A 213 23.75 4.71 6.54
N ASP A 214 23.96 4.97 5.25
CA ASP A 214 24.50 6.23 4.76
C ASP A 214 23.40 7.26 4.48
N ASN A 215 23.33 8.26 5.34
CA ASN A 215 22.37 9.37 5.21
C ASN A 215 22.42 10.06 3.84
N SER A 216 23.59 10.11 3.19
CA SER A 216 23.73 10.78 1.88
C SER A 216 23.06 10.00 0.77
N SER A 217 23.18 8.67 0.77
CA SER A 217 22.48 7.79 -0.16
C SER A 217 20.96 7.85 0.05
N VAL A 218 20.50 7.82 1.30
CA VAL A 218 19.09 7.90 1.66
C VAL A 218 18.49 9.24 1.18
N LEU A 219 19.17 10.36 1.38
CA LEU A 219 18.71 11.66 0.88
C LEU A 219 18.65 11.72 -0.64
N LYS A 220 19.67 11.20 -1.35
CA LYS A 220 19.67 11.13 -2.82
C LYS A 220 18.52 10.28 -3.35
N ALA A 221 18.27 9.12 -2.73
CA ALA A 221 17.14 8.26 -3.08
C ALA A 221 15.80 8.96 -2.85
N SER A 222 15.63 9.63 -1.70
CA SER A 222 14.43 10.42 -1.38
C SER A 222 14.17 11.52 -2.39
N ASP A 223 15.21 12.30 -2.74
CA ASP A 223 15.11 13.38 -3.73
C ASP A 223 14.78 12.85 -5.11
N LYS A 224 15.36 11.70 -5.50
CA LYS A 224 15.04 11.03 -6.76
C LYS A 224 13.60 10.60 -6.80
N LEU A 225 13.08 9.93 -5.76
CA LEU A 225 11.69 9.50 -5.67
C LEU A 225 10.71 10.68 -5.69
N ARG A 226 11.04 11.77 -4.98
CA ARG A 226 10.26 13.01 -5.00
C ARG A 226 10.19 13.62 -6.39
N LYS A 227 11.32 13.70 -7.10
CA LYS A 227 11.39 14.22 -8.48
C LYS A 227 10.50 13.44 -9.44
N TYR A 228 10.35 12.12 -9.24
CA TYR A 228 9.47 11.26 -10.02
C TYR A 228 8.03 11.22 -9.49
N GLY A 229 7.69 12.03 -8.49
CA GLY A 229 6.34 12.08 -7.92
C GLY A 229 5.88 10.77 -7.28
N ARG A 230 6.83 9.97 -6.75
CA ARG A 230 6.52 8.64 -6.19
C ARG A 230 6.05 8.73 -4.76
N LEU A 231 5.10 7.86 -4.38
CA LEU A 231 4.78 7.61 -2.99
C LEU A 231 5.91 6.77 -2.40
N TYR A 232 6.59 7.31 -1.36
CA TYR A 232 7.69 6.60 -0.74
C TYR A 232 7.68 6.77 0.78
N SER A 233 8.32 5.82 1.46
CA SER A 233 8.47 5.74 2.90
C SER A 233 9.92 5.44 3.26
N TYR A 234 10.23 5.52 4.53
CA TYR A 234 11.48 5.06 5.09
C TYR A 234 11.22 3.84 5.97
N HIS A 235 12.13 2.87 5.98
CA HIS A 235 12.08 1.79 6.96
C HIS A 235 13.43 1.61 7.65
N LEU A 236 13.36 1.13 8.87
CA LEU A 236 14.54 0.77 9.63
C LEU A 236 14.31 -0.56 10.35
N TYR A 237 15.37 -1.31 10.43
CA TYR A 237 15.39 -2.54 11.23
C TYR A 237 15.71 -2.18 12.67
N TYR A 238 14.97 -2.77 13.62
CA TYR A 238 15.21 -2.56 15.03
C TYR A 238 15.45 -3.86 15.76
N SER A 239 16.38 -3.80 16.71
CA SER A 239 16.73 -4.87 17.63
C SER A 239 17.14 -4.29 18.98
N GLU A 240 17.49 -5.12 19.93
CA GLU A 240 18.03 -4.64 21.23
C GLU A 240 19.27 -3.76 21.05
N LYS A 241 20.05 -3.96 19.97
CA LYS A 241 21.30 -3.23 19.70
C LYS A 241 21.10 -1.75 19.41
N ASN A 242 19.96 -1.35 18.86
CA ASN A 242 19.67 0.03 18.45
C ASN A 242 18.40 0.63 19.09
N ALA A 243 17.76 -0.13 20.01
CA ALA A 243 16.53 0.30 20.67
C ALA A 243 16.68 1.64 21.42
N GLU A 244 17.78 1.83 22.15
CA GLU A 244 18.06 3.07 22.90
C GLU A 244 18.08 4.27 21.96
N LYS A 245 18.81 4.19 20.85
CA LYS A 245 18.89 5.24 19.83
C LYS A 245 17.53 5.57 19.22
N ILE A 246 16.71 4.55 18.94
CA ILE A 246 15.38 4.74 18.37
C ILE A 246 14.43 5.43 19.33
N LEU A 247 14.62 5.25 20.64
CA LEU A 247 13.82 5.84 21.69
C LEU A 247 14.30 7.23 22.13
N GLU A 248 15.43 7.72 21.59
CA GLU A 248 15.92 9.06 21.87
C GLU A 248 14.94 10.14 21.39
N ASP A 249 14.81 11.20 22.21
CA ASP A 249 13.99 12.36 21.85
C ASP A 249 14.48 13.02 20.54
N GLY A 250 13.57 13.19 19.61
CA GLY A 250 13.88 13.79 18.31
C GLY A 250 14.33 12.80 17.22
N PHE A 251 14.62 11.53 17.55
CA PHE A 251 15.00 10.54 16.54
C PHE A 251 13.94 10.39 15.45
N LEU A 252 12.67 10.21 15.82
CA LEU A 252 11.56 10.13 14.85
C LEU A 252 11.47 11.35 13.96
N LYS A 253 11.67 12.53 14.53
CA LYS A 253 11.66 13.80 13.78
C LYS A 253 12.79 13.87 12.77
N SER A 254 13.95 13.31 13.09
CA SER A 254 15.10 13.26 12.17
C SER A 254 14.83 12.41 10.92
N LEU A 255 13.91 11.45 11.00
CA LEU A 255 13.55 10.59 9.88
C LEU A 255 12.56 11.25 8.90
N GLU A 256 11.92 12.35 9.29
CA GLU A 256 10.93 13.04 8.42
C GLU A 256 11.52 13.55 7.10
N GLN A 257 12.83 13.78 7.04
CA GLN A 257 13.51 14.19 5.82
C GLN A 257 13.67 13.07 4.80
N TYR A 258 13.57 11.80 5.22
CA TYR A 258 13.79 10.63 4.40
C TYR A 258 12.50 10.05 3.78
N THR A 259 11.36 10.63 4.10
CA THR A 259 10.06 10.10 3.65
C THR A 259 9.08 11.22 3.30
N ASN A 260 8.16 10.94 2.38
CA ASN A 260 6.97 11.76 2.17
C ASN A 260 5.71 11.12 2.77
N SER A 261 5.79 9.92 3.36
CA SER A 261 4.64 9.22 3.93
C SER A 261 4.93 8.63 5.32
N PHE A 262 5.27 7.38 5.41
CA PHE A 262 5.37 6.65 6.67
C PHE A 262 6.81 6.26 7.00
N VAL A 263 7.05 5.92 8.28
CA VAL A 263 8.25 5.21 8.71
C VAL A 263 7.82 3.82 9.21
N PHE A 264 8.38 2.76 8.64
CA PHE A 264 8.15 1.40 9.09
C PHE A 264 9.29 0.94 10.00
N TYR A 265 8.92 0.34 11.12
CA TYR A 265 9.85 -0.34 12.02
C TYR A 265 9.73 -1.84 11.79
N ILE A 266 10.81 -2.46 11.36
CA ILE A 266 10.86 -3.89 11.04
C ILE A 266 11.75 -4.57 12.09
N PRO A 267 11.24 -5.58 12.81
CA PRO A 267 12.09 -6.30 13.76
C PRO A 267 13.22 -7.02 13.00
N ASP A 268 14.45 -6.81 13.45
CA ASP A 268 15.61 -7.58 13.01
C ASP A 268 15.59 -8.88 13.82
N ILE A 269 15.25 -9.96 13.15
CA ILE A 269 15.20 -11.29 13.77
C ILE A 269 16.51 -11.97 13.44
N ASP A 270 17.45 -11.93 14.39
CA ASP A 270 18.72 -12.68 14.34
C ASP A 270 18.48 -14.20 14.34
#